data_4474b19e1f7a1e1945660c5040b8f66a
#
_entry.id   4474b19e1f7a1e1945660c5040b8f66a
#
_cell.length_a   1.000
_cell.length_b   1.000
_cell.length_c   1.000
_cell.angle_alpha   90.00
_cell.angle_beta   90.00
_cell.angle_gamma   90.00
#
_symmetry.space_group_name_H-M   'P 1'
#
loop_
_entity.id
_entity.type
_entity.pdbx_description
1 polymer ?
#
loop_
_entity_poly.entity_id
_entity_poly.type
_entity_poly.pdbx_seq_one_letter_code
_entity_poly.pdbx_strand_id
1 'polypeptide(L)'
;MSRVLRDARLVDGRRVDIEIADGLISGVHDTDTTPGDAPVDDLGGWLVLPALAEPHAHLDNALIAETVPNLRGDLQGAFEAGDAAAAAGKITHDGTVARAIQAIELLLVHGVTAVRSHVAVGGDFGARNVVAMQEAKSHFKGLIDIQLVA
;
A
#
# COMPACT_ATOMS: atom_id res chain seq x y z
N MET A 1 -12.09 -0.88 -21.05
CA MET A 1 -13.12 -1.82 -20.53
C MET A 1 -14.06 -1.03 -19.65
N SER A 2 -15.39 -1.24 -19.81
CA SER A 2 -16.40 -0.57 -18.99
C SER A 2 -16.96 -1.53 -17.92
N ARG A 3 -17.42 -0.98 -16.80
CA ARG A 3 -18.03 -1.71 -15.66
C ARG A 3 -18.96 -0.77 -14.90
N VAL A 4 -19.98 -1.30 -14.29
CA VAL A 4 -20.89 -0.54 -13.40
C VAL A 4 -20.83 -1.14 -12.01
N LEU A 5 -20.57 -0.30 -11.01
CA LEU A 5 -20.76 -0.61 -9.59
C LEU A 5 -22.17 -0.14 -9.21
N ARG A 6 -23.11 -1.09 -9.12
CA ARG A 6 -24.52 -0.79 -8.84
C ARG A 6 -24.75 -0.66 -7.35
N ASP A 7 -25.66 0.23 -6.99
CA ASP A 7 -26.15 0.38 -5.62
C ASP A 7 -25.04 0.65 -4.61
N ALA A 8 -24.07 1.50 -4.99
CA ALA A 8 -23.02 2.00 -4.14
C ALA A 8 -23.57 3.05 -3.16
N ARG A 9 -23.20 2.96 -1.88
CA ARG A 9 -23.50 4.01 -0.90
C ARG A 9 -22.32 4.95 -0.74
N LEU A 10 -22.54 6.23 -0.96
CA LEU A 10 -21.54 7.27 -0.76
C LEU A 10 -21.47 7.71 0.71
N VAL A 11 -20.41 8.47 1.06
CA VAL A 11 -20.19 9.00 2.42
C VAL A 11 -21.33 9.91 2.89
N ASP A 12 -21.96 10.64 1.97
CA ASP A 12 -23.12 11.51 2.26
C ASP A 12 -24.45 10.75 2.40
N GLY A 13 -24.42 9.43 2.26
CA GLY A 13 -25.57 8.54 2.41
C GLY A 13 -26.35 8.27 1.13
N ARG A 14 -26.05 8.94 0.03
CA ARG A 14 -26.71 8.68 -1.26
C ARG A 14 -26.40 7.28 -1.77
N ARG A 15 -27.39 6.67 -2.41
CA ARG A 15 -27.25 5.41 -3.16
C ARG A 15 -27.15 5.76 -4.64
N VAL A 16 -26.10 5.28 -5.30
CA VAL A 16 -25.79 5.62 -6.69
C VAL A 16 -25.24 4.41 -7.45
N ASP A 17 -25.33 4.47 -8.77
CA ASP A 17 -24.58 3.60 -9.68
C ASP A 17 -23.34 4.37 -10.17
N ILE A 18 -22.17 3.73 -10.10
CA ILE A 18 -20.89 4.32 -10.54
C ILE A 18 -20.46 3.61 -11.82
N GLU A 19 -20.37 4.35 -12.89
CA GLU A 19 -19.87 3.85 -14.17
C GLU A 19 -18.36 4.08 -14.28
N ILE A 20 -17.63 3.03 -14.67
CA ILE A 20 -16.18 3.06 -14.87
C ILE A 20 -15.91 2.72 -16.33
N ALA A 21 -15.16 3.57 -17.02
CA ALA A 21 -14.67 3.35 -18.36
C ALA A 21 -13.18 3.67 -18.45
N ASP A 22 -12.40 2.76 -19.01
CA ASP A 22 -10.96 2.91 -19.22
C ASP A 22 -10.17 3.29 -17.95
N GLY A 23 -10.59 2.73 -16.79
CA GLY A 23 -9.96 2.95 -15.50
C GLY A 23 -10.36 4.27 -14.80
N LEU A 24 -11.31 5.01 -15.37
CA LEU A 24 -11.81 6.26 -14.81
C LEU A 24 -13.30 6.17 -14.49
N ILE A 25 -13.76 6.92 -13.50
CA ILE A 25 -15.19 7.13 -13.25
C ILE A 25 -15.73 8.00 -14.39
N SER A 26 -16.57 7.42 -15.25
CA SER A 26 -17.18 8.10 -16.39
C SER A 26 -18.54 8.71 -16.05
N GLY A 27 -19.22 8.18 -15.01
CA GLY A 27 -20.51 8.70 -14.56
C GLY A 27 -20.85 8.26 -13.14
N VAL A 28 -21.70 9.05 -12.48
CA VAL A 28 -22.36 8.72 -11.22
C VAL A 28 -23.83 9.04 -11.40
N HIS A 29 -24.67 8.03 -11.30
CA HIS A 29 -26.09 8.10 -11.64
C HIS A 29 -26.94 7.70 -10.42
N ASP A 30 -28.21 8.10 -10.41
CA ASP A 30 -29.15 7.56 -9.44
C ASP A 30 -29.32 6.04 -9.69
N THR A 31 -29.57 5.28 -8.62
CA THR A 31 -29.76 3.83 -8.70
C THR A 31 -30.81 3.43 -9.72
N ASP A 32 -30.56 2.32 -10.41
CA ASP A 32 -31.44 1.75 -11.47
C ASP A 32 -31.61 2.62 -12.73
N THR A 33 -30.76 3.61 -12.91
CA THR A 33 -30.81 4.47 -14.10
C THR A 33 -29.68 4.22 -15.09
N THR A 34 -28.71 3.37 -14.77
CA THR A 34 -27.55 3.15 -15.63
C THR A 34 -27.93 2.24 -16.81
N PRO A 35 -28.03 2.77 -18.02
CA PRO A 35 -28.29 1.97 -19.20
C PRO A 35 -26.99 1.33 -19.72
N GLY A 36 -27.05 0.08 -20.18
CA GLY A 36 -25.99 -0.50 -21.00
C GLY A 36 -25.71 -1.98 -20.74
N ASP A 37 -24.95 -2.58 -21.68
CA ASP A 37 -24.52 -3.98 -21.63
C ASP A 37 -23.18 -4.17 -20.85
N ALA A 38 -22.74 -3.17 -20.08
CA ALA A 38 -21.51 -3.28 -19.31
C ALA A 38 -21.67 -4.28 -18.14
N PRO A 39 -20.64 -5.05 -17.79
CA PRO A 39 -20.64 -5.89 -16.61
C PRO A 39 -20.99 -5.09 -15.36
N VAL A 40 -21.87 -5.67 -14.53
CA VAL A 40 -22.37 -5.03 -13.30
C VAL A 40 -21.89 -5.80 -12.09
N ASP A 41 -21.31 -5.09 -11.13
CA ASP A 41 -21.08 -5.57 -9.77
C ASP A 41 -22.09 -4.91 -8.84
N ASP A 42 -23.00 -5.69 -8.30
CA ASP A 42 -24.01 -5.22 -7.34
C ASP A 42 -23.39 -5.13 -5.95
N LEU A 43 -23.29 -3.92 -5.41
CA LEU A 43 -22.71 -3.66 -4.10
C LEU A 43 -23.72 -3.74 -2.96
N GLY A 44 -25.04 -3.84 -3.25
CA GLY A 44 -26.08 -4.01 -2.23
C GLY A 44 -26.04 -2.95 -1.12
N GLY A 45 -25.66 -1.72 -1.45
CA GLY A 45 -25.53 -0.61 -0.48
C GLY A 45 -24.24 -0.57 0.33
N TRP A 46 -23.23 -1.31 -0.06
CA TRP A 46 -21.90 -1.18 0.56
C TRP A 46 -21.34 0.23 0.39
N LEU A 47 -20.66 0.70 1.44
CA LEU A 47 -20.02 2.01 1.43
C LEU A 47 -18.82 1.99 0.47
N VAL A 48 -18.82 2.93 -0.46
CA VAL A 48 -17.69 3.18 -1.36
C VAL A 48 -16.93 4.40 -0.86
N LEU A 49 -15.64 4.23 -0.71
CA LEU A 49 -14.70 5.27 -0.28
C LEU A 49 -13.66 5.50 -1.37
N PRO A 50 -13.05 6.71 -1.44
CA PRO A 50 -11.80 6.86 -2.16
C PRO A 50 -10.77 5.86 -1.67
N ALA A 51 -9.88 5.41 -2.56
CA ALA A 51 -8.79 4.52 -2.18
C ALA A 51 -7.96 5.14 -1.05
N LEU A 52 -7.51 4.29 -0.12
CA LEU A 52 -6.76 4.74 1.05
C LEU A 52 -5.32 5.11 0.67
N ALA A 53 -4.74 6.01 1.44
CA ALA A 53 -3.32 6.35 1.37
C ALA A 53 -2.66 6.11 2.72
N GLU A 54 -1.44 5.53 2.70
CA GLU A 54 -0.57 5.43 3.86
C GLU A 54 0.49 6.56 3.79
N PRO A 55 0.31 7.64 4.56
CA PRO A 55 1.18 8.81 4.44
C PRO A 55 2.52 8.69 5.15
N HIS A 56 2.73 7.66 5.99
CA HIS A 56 3.93 7.50 6.79
C HIS A 56 4.26 6.04 7.08
N ALA A 57 4.94 5.39 6.16
CA ALA A 57 5.44 4.03 6.34
C ALA A 57 6.97 3.99 6.43
N HIS A 58 7.52 2.87 6.89
CA HIS A 58 8.92 2.48 6.84
C HIS A 58 9.00 1.07 6.23
N LEU A 59 8.82 0.99 4.92
CA LEU A 59 8.75 -0.30 4.21
C LEU A 59 10.07 -1.09 4.29
N ASP A 60 11.21 -0.41 4.42
CA ASP A 60 12.52 -1.03 4.64
C ASP A 60 12.63 -1.78 5.97
N ASN A 61 11.85 -1.37 6.97
CA ASN A 61 11.76 -2.00 8.30
C ASN A 61 10.45 -2.77 8.52
N ALA A 62 9.58 -2.82 7.53
CA ALA A 62 8.32 -3.56 7.66
C ALA A 62 8.57 -5.05 7.94
N LEU A 63 7.70 -5.66 8.76
CA LEU A 63 7.70 -7.09 9.07
C LEU A 63 9.04 -7.65 9.60
N ILE A 64 9.89 -6.78 10.19
CA ILE A 64 11.23 -7.18 10.66
C ILE A 64 11.20 -7.79 12.07
N ALA A 65 10.15 -7.59 12.84
CA ALA A 65 10.11 -7.90 14.27
C ALA A 65 10.33 -9.39 14.59
N GLU A 66 9.95 -10.30 13.70
CA GLU A 66 10.16 -11.73 13.87
C GLU A 66 11.66 -12.12 13.74
N THR A 67 12.38 -11.39 12.89
CA THR A 67 13.81 -11.63 12.63
C THR A 67 14.71 -10.84 13.57
N VAL A 68 14.25 -9.65 13.97
CA VAL A 68 14.99 -8.70 14.82
C VAL A 68 14.09 -8.27 15.99
N PRO A 69 13.96 -9.12 17.02
CA PRO A 69 13.09 -8.82 18.15
C PRO A 69 13.66 -7.68 19.00
N ASN A 70 12.79 -6.69 19.30
CA ASN A 70 13.07 -5.63 20.24
C ASN A 70 12.60 -6.05 21.65
N LEU A 71 13.50 -6.61 22.44
CA LEU A 71 13.17 -7.12 23.78
C LEU A 71 12.90 -6.01 24.80
N ARG A 72 13.37 -4.77 24.55
CA ARG A 72 13.12 -3.63 25.42
C ARG A 72 11.74 -3.01 25.20
N GLY A 73 11.19 -3.15 23.98
CA GLY A 73 9.89 -2.59 23.63
C GLY A 73 9.87 -1.07 23.47
N ASP A 74 11.02 -0.41 23.47
CA ASP A 74 11.15 1.04 23.28
C ASP A 74 11.90 1.36 21.96
N LEU A 75 11.88 2.64 21.56
CA LEU A 75 12.51 3.10 20.32
C LEU A 75 14.02 2.88 20.30
N GLN A 76 14.68 3.12 21.42
CA GLN A 76 16.13 2.93 21.54
C GLN A 76 16.49 1.45 21.37
N GLY A 77 15.71 0.55 21.98
CA GLY A 77 15.89 -0.90 21.80
C GLY A 77 15.67 -1.37 20.37
N ALA A 78 14.76 -0.72 19.64
CA ALA A 78 14.57 -1.02 18.22
C ALA A 78 15.80 -0.64 17.39
N PHE A 79 16.40 0.52 17.63
CA PHE A 79 17.65 0.92 16.96
C PHE A 79 18.81 -0.01 17.31
N GLU A 80 19.04 -0.29 18.60
CA GLU A 80 20.11 -1.19 19.04
C GLU A 80 19.97 -2.60 18.44
N ALA A 81 18.75 -3.13 18.40
CA ALA A 81 18.47 -4.43 17.80
C ALA A 81 18.71 -4.43 16.27
N GLY A 82 18.30 -3.36 15.58
CA GLY A 82 18.51 -3.17 14.15
C GLY A 82 20.00 -3.09 13.80
N ASP A 83 20.76 -2.27 14.53
CA ASP A 83 22.20 -2.12 14.33
C ASP A 83 22.94 -3.44 14.57
N ALA A 84 22.62 -4.14 15.65
CA ALA A 84 23.20 -5.46 15.95
C ALA A 84 22.87 -6.50 14.87
N ALA A 85 21.65 -6.49 14.35
CA ALA A 85 21.23 -7.40 13.30
C ALA A 85 21.92 -7.07 11.96
N ALA A 86 22.10 -5.78 11.65
CA ALA A 86 22.83 -5.33 10.46
C ALA A 86 24.32 -5.73 10.54
N ALA A 87 24.98 -5.49 11.69
CA ALA A 87 26.35 -5.90 11.93
C ALA A 87 26.55 -7.42 11.84
N ALA A 88 25.55 -8.20 12.28
CA ALA A 88 25.54 -9.66 12.17
C ALA A 88 25.17 -10.18 10.76
N GLY A 89 24.93 -9.30 9.77
CA GLY A 89 24.55 -9.70 8.41
C GLY A 89 23.14 -10.30 8.28
N LYS A 90 22.29 -10.13 9.30
CA LYS A 90 20.92 -10.65 9.28
C LYS A 90 19.96 -9.81 8.44
N ILE A 91 20.28 -8.52 8.22
CA ILE A 91 19.50 -7.62 7.36
C ILE A 91 20.17 -7.63 5.98
N THR A 92 19.66 -8.47 5.09
CA THR A 92 20.15 -8.58 3.71
C THR A 92 19.32 -7.74 2.75
N HIS A 93 19.88 -7.41 1.59
CA HIS A 93 19.16 -6.72 0.50
C HIS A 93 17.89 -7.50 0.11
N ASP A 94 18.05 -8.78 -0.26
CA ASP A 94 16.93 -9.61 -0.72
C ASP A 94 15.86 -9.79 0.35
N GLY A 95 16.27 -9.95 1.62
CA GLY A 95 15.34 -10.04 2.75
C GLY A 95 14.55 -8.73 2.94
N THR A 96 15.20 -7.58 2.72
CA THR A 96 14.53 -6.27 2.80
C THR A 96 13.55 -6.09 1.65
N VAL A 97 13.93 -6.44 0.42
CA VAL A 97 13.03 -6.41 -0.75
C VAL A 97 11.82 -7.33 -0.52
N ALA A 98 12.05 -8.56 -0.07
CA ALA A 98 10.97 -9.53 0.14
C ALA A 98 9.95 -9.06 1.20
N ARG A 99 10.43 -8.51 2.35
CA ARG A 99 9.55 -7.95 3.39
C ARG A 99 8.78 -6.72 2.89
N ALA A 100 9.43 -5.85 2.14
CA ALA A 100 8.78 -4.68 1.57
C ALA A 100 7.68 -5.07 0.58
N ILE A 101 7.93 -6.05 -0.30
CA ILE A 101 6.92 -6.61 -1.21
C ILE A 101 5.72 -7.14 -0.42
N GLN A 102 5.96 -7.97 0.59
CA GLN A 102 4.89 -8.51 1.42
C GLN A 102 4.09 -7.42 2.15
N ALA A 103 4.75 -6.39 2.65
CA ALA A 103 4.08 -5.26 3.29
C ALA A 103 3.22 -4.45 2.30
N ILE A 104 3.71 -4.24 1.08
CA ILE A 104 2.95 -3.56 0.02
C ILE A 104 1.73 -4.40 -0.40
N GLU A 105 1.87 -5.72 -0.51
CA GLU A 105 0.74 -6.62 -0.79
C GLU A 105 -0.34 -6.52 0.30
N LEU A 106 0.07 -6.48 1.58
CA LEU A 106 -0.86 -6.29 2.69
C LEU A 106 -1.58 -4.94 2.61
N LEU A 107 -0.89 -3.86 2.23
CA LEU A 107 -1.51 -2.55 2.03
C LEU A 107 -2.54 -2.60 0.88
N LEU A 108 -2.18 -3.21 -0.26
CA LEU A 108 -3.06 -3.35 -1.42
C LEU A 108 -4.35 -4.13 -1.11
N VAL A 109 -4.26 -5.27 -0.42
CA VAL A 109 -5.46 -6.07 -0.07
C VAL A 109 -6.38 -5.35 0.91
N HIS A 110 -5.89 -4.30 1.58
CA HIS A 110 -6.68 -3.42 2.43
C HIS A 110 -7.10 -2.11 1.74
N GLY A 111 -6.94 -2.01 0.41
CA GLY A 111 -7.41 -0.88 -0.38
C GLY A 111 -6.51 0.35 -0.37
N VAL A 112 -5.25 0.22 0.08
CA VAL A 112 -4.26 1.30 0.00
C VAL A 112 -3.63 1.31 -1.39
N THR A 113 -3.70 2.44 -2.09
CA THR A 113 -3.16 2.61 -3.44
C THR A 113 -2.09 3.69 -3.55
N ALA A 114 -1.77 4.36 -2.44
CA ALA A 114 -0.69 5.34 -2.36
C ALA A 114 0.05 5.19 -1.03
N VAL A 115 1.38 5.20 -1.06
CA VAL A 115 2.23 5.06 0.14
C VAL A 115 3.36 6.07 0.10
N ARG A 116 3.61 6.74 1.23
CA ARG A 116 4.86 7.47 1.46
C ARG A 116 5.70 6.67 2.44
N SER A 117 6.83 6.13 1.96
CA SER A 117 7.77 5.39 2.79
C SER A 117 9.01 6.22 3.08
N HIS A 118 9.31 6.43 4.36
CA HIS A 118 10.58 6.95 4.82
C HIS A 118 11.60 5.81 4.82
N VAL A 119 12.79 6.06 4.30
CA VAL A 119 13.83 5.05 4.11
C VAL A 119 15.08 5.46 4.88
N ALA A 120 15.60 4.57 5.68
CA ALA A 120 16.85 4.80 6.41
C ALA A 120 18.03 4.91 5.45
N VAL A 121 18.77 6.03 5.57
CA VAL A 121 19.98 6.32 4.79
C VAL A 121 21.12 6.78 5.68
N GLY A 122 22.35 6.66 5.19
CA GLY A 122 23.55 7.06 5.92
C GLY A 122 24.09 5.97 6.85
N GLY A 123 25.11 6.31 7.64
CA GLY A 123 25.81 5.36 8.50
C GLY A 123 26.28 4.10 7.73
N ASP A 124 26.19 2.95 8.38
CA ASP A 124 26.56 1.64 7.79
C ASP A 124 25.57 1.16 6.72
N PHE A 125 24.35 1.76 6.65
CA PHE A 125 23.35 1.43 5.62
C PHE A 125 23.68 2.07 4.27
N GLY A 126 24.30 3.25 4.25
CA GLY A 126 24.54 4.00 3.02
C GLY A 126 23.23 4.25 2.26
N ALA A 127 23.21 3.90 0.99
CA ALA A 127 22.02 3.99 0.12
C ALA A 127 21.35 2.63 -0.16
N ARG A 128 21.80 1.52 0.46
CA ARG A 128 21.33 0.17 0.10
C ARG A 128 19.83 -0.03 0.31
N ASN A 129 19.26 0.58 1.37
CA ASN A 129 17.83 0.49 1.62
C ASN A 129 17.01 1.23 0.54
N VAL A 130 17.52 2.35 0.03
CA VAL A 130 16.88 3.05 -1.10
C VAL A 130 16.86 2.17 -2.34
N VAL A 131 17.94 1.47 -2.63
CA VAL A 131 18.02 0.55 -3.78
C VAL A 131 17.01 -0.60 -3.61
N ALA A 132 16.95 -1.20 -2.42
CA ALA A 132 15.97 -2.27 -2.12
C ALA A 132 14.51 -1.76 -2.27
N MET A 133 14.24 -0.54 -1.81
CA MET A 133 12.89 0.04 -1.92
C MET A 133 12.54 0.41 -3.37
N GLN A 134 13.49 0.83 -4.19
CA GLN A 134 13.27 1.05 -5.63
C GLN A 134 12.95 -0.25 -6.36
N GLU A 135 13.62 -1.34 -5.99
CA GLU A 135 13.35 -2.67 -6.53
C GLU A 135 11.94 -3.14 -6.14
N ALA A 136 11.59 -3.09 -4.85
CA ALA A 136 10.24 -3.43 -4.38
C ALA A 136 9.16 -2.58 -5.05
N LYS A 137 9.37 -1.25 -5.17
CA LYS A 137 8.47 -0.34 -5.87
C LYS A 137 8.26 -0.74 -7.33
N SER A 138 9.31 -1.16 -8.04
CA SER A 138 9.23 -1.53 -9.46
C SER A 138 8.32 -2.74 -9.70
N HIS A 139 8.22 -3.64 -8.72
CA HIS A 139 7.37 -4.82 -8.74
C HIS A 139 5.87 -4.47 -8.82
N PHE A 140 5.47 -3.33 -8.26
CA PHE A 140 4.07 -2.89 -8.18
C PHE A 140 3.74 -1.74 -9.14
N LYS A 141 4.53 -1.54 -10.17
CA LYS A 141 4.30 -0.48 -11.15
C LYS A 141 2.90 -0.53 -11.73
N GLY A 142 2.14 0.55 -11.58
CA GLY A 142 0.76 0.66 -12.08
C GLY A 142 -0.32 0.11 -11.14
N LEU A 143 0.05 -0.46 -9.97
CA LEU A 143 -0.88 -0.94 -8.95
C LEU A 143 -0.98 -0.02 -7.75
N ILE A 144 0.15 0.56 -7.33
CA ILE A 144 0.23 1.45 -6.17
C ILE A 144 1.28 2.52 -6.42
N ASP A 145 0.97 3.75 -6.01
CA ASP A 145 1.92 4.86 -6.05
C ASP A 145 2.77 4.86 -4.77
N ILE A 146 4.09 4.72 -4.93
CA ILE A 146 5.02 4.71 -3.80
C ILE A 146 5.97 5.90 -3.92
N GLN A 147 5.90 6.80 -2.94
CA GLN A 147 6.86 7.89 -2.74
C GLN A 147 7.92 7.44 -1.72
N LEU A 148 9.18 7.48 -2.11
CA LEU A 148 10.31 7.24 -1.20
C LEU A 148 10.87 8.58 -0.72
N VAL A 149 11.09 8.69 0.59
CA VAL A 149 11.67 9.85 1.28
C VAL A 149 12.88 9.36 2.05
N ALA A 150 14.05 9.94 1.78
CA ALA A 150 15.33 9.63 2.43
C ALA A 150 15.76 10.76 3.37
#